data_806a7bf419fc390c1e688de1e23b49e0
#
_entry.id   806a7bf419fc390c1e688de1e23b49e0
#
_cell.length_a   1.000
_cell.length_b   1.000
_cell.length_c   1.000
_cell.angle_alpha   90.00
_cell.angle_beta   90.00
_cell.angle_gamma   90.00
#
_symmetry.space_group_name_H-M   'P 1'
#
loop_
_entity.id
_entity.type
_entity.pdbx_description
1 polymer ?
#
loop_
_entity_poly.entity_id
_entity_poly.type
_entity_poly.pdbx_seq_one_letter_code
_entity_poly.pdbx_strand_id
1 'polypeptide(L)'
;MPTLILYEYPFNESIRTMLRLEHLFDRLGQLIERDAAVDHHYALATLFEIMDVGSRADLKSDLLKELEKHRQQLVGYRGNPSVSEAMLDDVIGRIDGAHARLNQLAGKAGAALTGNEWLMSIRSRISIPGGTCEFDLPAYYAWQQLEPGRRRADLLQWVASMMPLAEALQVLLGLLRDAGAPHKVVAVGGQFSQALPAGRVYQLMRVRLSGELELVPEISGHRLMVMVRLMRQEPDGRLRPSTADTGFELTLCS
;
A
#
# COMPACT_ATOMS: atom_id res chain seq x y z
N MET A 1 -3.31 23.63 12.10
CA MET A 1 -2.16 23.41 11.22
C MET A 1 -2.69 23.00 9.86
N PRO A 2 -2.15 23.51 8.74
CA PRO A 2 -2.62 23.10 7.42
C PRO A 2 -2.49 21.59 7.24
N THR A 3 -3.53 20.97 6.69
CA THR A 3 -3.51 19.54 6.38
C THR A 3 -2.50 19.28 5.26
N LEU A 4 -1.44 18.52 5.53
CA LEU A 4 -0.47 18.11 4.52
C LEU A 4 -0.99 16.85 3.81
N ILE A 5 -1.06 16.90 2.48
CA ILE A 5 -1.40 15.76 1.63
C ILE A 5 -0.11 15.09 1.18
N LEU A 6 0.00 13.79 1.42
CA LEU A 6 1.13 12.96 1.01
C LEU A 6 0.82 12.25 -0.30
N TYR A 7 1.73 12.37 -1.26
CA TYR A 7 1.73 11.63 -2.52
C TYR A 7 2.99 10.75 -2.58
N GLU A 8 2.82 9.48 -2.91
CA GLU A 8 3.91 8.53 -3.05
C GLU A 8 4.03 8.05 -4.51
N TYR A 9 5.23 8.12 -5.06
CA TYR A 9 5.52 7.71 -6.43
C TYR A 9 6.58 6.60 -6.44
N PRO A 10 6.21 5.37 -6.83
CA PRO A 10 7.13 4.25 -6.93
C PRO A 10 7.96 4.31 -8.22
N PHE A 11 9.27 4.08 -8.12
CA PHE A 11 10.17 4.04 -9.28
C PHE A 11 10.20 2.69 -10.00
N ASN A 12 9.67 1.63 -9.37
CA ASN A 12 9.66 0.29 -9.93
C ASN A 12 8.33 -0.43 -9.65
N GLU A 13 8.09 -1.52 -10.37
CA GLU A 13 6.81 -2.24 -10.30
C GLU A 13 6.65 -3.04 -8.99
N SER A 14 7.76 -3.45 -8.36
CA SER A 14 7.70 -4.13 -7.06
C SER A 14 7.12 -3.20 -5.99
N ILE A 15 7.69 -2.00 -5.85
CA ILE A 15 7.17 -0.99 -4.89
C ILE A 15 5.75 -0.55 -5.24
N ARG A 16 5.44 -0.41 -6.54
CA ARG A 16 4.07 -0.11 -6.99
C ARG A 16 3.08 -1.17 -6.53
N THR A 17 3.46 -2.44 -6.65
CA THR A 17 2.61 -3.56 -6.19
C THR A 17 2.45 -3.56 -4.67
N MET A 18 3.53 -3.31 -3.92
CA MET A 18 3.47 -3.20 -2.45
C MET A 18 2.54 -2.07 -2.00
N LEU A 19 2.65 -0.87 -2.59
CA LEU A 19 1.78 0.27 -2.27
C LEU A 19 0.31 0.01 -2.62
N ARG A 20 0.03 -0.67 -3.74
CA ARG A 20 -1.33 -1.08 -4.10
C ARG A 20 -1.92 -2.04 -3.07
N LEU A 21 -1.14 -3.04 -2.64
CA LEU A 21 -1.60 -3.99 -1.62
C LEU A 21 -1.81 -3.31 -0.27
N GLU A 22 -0.89 -2.46 0.17
CA GLU A 22 -1.06 -1.66 1.39
C GLU A 22 -2.37 -0.87 1.34
N HIS A 23 -2.60 -0.12 0.26
CA HIS A 23 -3.86 0.61 0.06
C HIS A 23 -5.11 -0.29 0.11
N LEU A 24 -5.03 -1.49 -0.45
CA LEU A 24 -6.13 -2.46 -0.41
C LEU A 24 -6.37 -2.98 1.00
N PHE A 25 -5.32 -3.30 1.76
CA PHE A 25 -5.44 -3.72 3.16
C PHE A 25 -6.00 -2.61 4.05
N ASP A 26 -5.56 -1.37 3.88
CA ASP A 26 -6.07 -0.21 4.62
C ASP A 26 -7.57 0.02 4.32
N ARG A 27 -7.97 -0.04 3.04
CA ARG A 27 -9.36 0.05 2.62
C ARG A 27 -10.19 -1.08 3.22
N LEU A 28 -9.69 -2.30 3.18
CA LEU A 28 -10.35 -3.47 3.75
C LEU A 28 -10.59 -3.32 5.25
N GLY A 29 -9.59 -2.88 6.01
CA GLY A 29 -9.70 -2.62 7.44
C GLY A 29 -10.80 -1.60 7.73
N GLN A 30 -10.79 -0.45 7.04
CA GLN A 30 -11.81 0.60 7.22
C GLN A 30 -13.23 0.10 6.90
N LEU A 31 -13.40 -0.74 5.89
CA LEU A 31 -14.71 -1.29 5.51
C LEU A 31 -15.22 -2.32 6.50
N ILE A 32 -14.33 -3.15 7.07
CA ILE A 32 -14.69 -4.15 8.09
C ILE A 32 -15.18 -3.48 9.40
N GLU A 33 -14.62 -2.34 9.75
CA GLU A 33 -15.01 -1.61 10.98
C GLU A 33 -16.41 -1.01 10.91
N ARG A 34 -16.96 -0.80 9.70
CA ARG A 34 -18.29 -0.24 9.51
C ARG A 34 -19.40 -1.28 9.72
N ASP A 35 -20.65 -0.82 9.91
CA ASP A 35 -21.78 -1.71 10.23
C ASP A 35 -22.70 -1.97 9.04
N ALA A 36 -22.69 -1.13 8.01
CA ALA A 36 -23.60 -1.29 6.89
C ALA A 36 -23.27 -2.51 6.02
N ALA A 37 -24.28 -3.24 5.57
CA ALA A 37 -24.09 -4.40 4.71
C ALA A 37 -23.39 -4.06 3.40
N VAL A 38 -23.61 -2.85 2.88
CA VAL A 38 -22.93 -2.35 1.68
C VAL A 38 -21.43 -2.16 1.89
N ASP A 39 -21.00 -1.71 3.08
CA ASP A 39 -19.57 -1.61 3.39
C ASP A 39 -18.93 -3.00 3.43
N HIS A 40 -19.61 -3.99 4.00
CA HIS A 40 -19.14 -5.37 4.02
C HIS A 40 -19.17 -6.05 2.63
N HIS A 41 -20.06 -5.61 1.73
CA HIS A 41 -20.00 -5.99 0.31
C HIS A 41 -18.70 -5.50 -0.33
N TYR A 42 -18.36 -4.22 -0.14
CA TYR A 42 -17.10 -3.67 -0.65
C TYR A 42 -15.86 -4.22 0.07
N ALA A 43 -15.99 -4.65 1.32
CA ALA A 43 -14.91 -5.40 2.00
C ALA A 43 -14.62 -6.72 1.30
N LEU A 44 -15.66 -7.49 0.91
CA LEU A 44 -15.47 -8.72 0.10
C LEU A 44 -14.87 -8.43 -1.27
N ALA A 45 -15.34 -7.39 -1.97
CA ALA A 45 -14.75 -6.97 -3.24
C ALA A 45 -13.25 -6.67 -3.07
N THR A 46 -12.88 -5.92 -2.03
CA THR A 46 -11.49 -5.59 -1.71
C THR A 46 -10.66 -6.83 -1.36
N LEU A 47 -11.24 -7.78 -0.62
CA LEU A 47 -10.61 -9.07 -0.34
C LEU A 47 -10.23 -9.82 -1.63
N PHE A 48 -11.14 -9.84 -2.60
CA PHE A 48 -10.88 -10.48 -3.89
C PHE A 48 -9.82 -9.73 -4.71
N GLU A 49 -9.81 -8.40 -4.69
CA GLU A 49 -8.74 -7.61 -5.31
C GLU A 49 -7.37 -7.92 -4.69
N ILE A 50 -7.29 -8.08 -3.35
CA ILE A 50 -6.05 -8.48 -2.67
C ILE A 50 -5.62 -9.87 -3.13
N MET A 51 -6.56 -10.83 -3.24
CA MET A 51 -6.28 -12.16 -3.76
C MET A 51 -5.74 -12.10 -5.19
N ASP A 52 -6.30 -11.26 -6.06
CA ASP A 52 -5.87 -11.12 -7.46
C ASP A 52 -4.45 -10.56 -7.57
N VAL A 53 -4.15 -9.47 -6.85
CA VAL A 53 -2.82 -8.87 -6.82
C VAL A 53 -1.81 -9.79 -6.11
N GLY A 54 -2.21 -10.40 -4.99
CA GLY A 54 -1.39 -11.29 -4.17
C GLY A 54 -1.12 -12.67 -4.78
N SER A 55 -1.90 -13.06 -5.81
CA SER A 55 -1.73 -14.33 -6.50
C SER A 55 -0.56 -14.37 -7.49
N ARG A 56 0.13 -13.25 -7.72
CA ARG A 56 1.31 -13.20 -8.60
C ARG A 56 2.38 -14.17 -8.11
N ALA A 57 2.95 -14.95 -9.05
CA ALA A 57 3.78 -16.13 -8.73
C ALA A 57 4.98 -15.78 -7.83
N ASP A 58 5.59 -14.63 -8.05
CA ASP A 58 6.88 -14.28 -7.43
C ASP A 58 6.76 -13.38 -6.20
N LEU A 59 5.57 -12.83 -5.91
CA LEU A 59 5.39 -11.83 -4.85
C LEU A 59 5.91 -12.30 -3.49
N LYS A 60 5.48 -13.48 -3.03
CA LYS A 60 5.91 -14.02 -1.74
C LYS A 60 7.43 -14.22 -1.68
N SER A 61 8.01 -14.80 -2.72
CA SER A 61 9.46 -15.04 -2.77
C SER A 61 10.27 -13.75 -2.82
N ASP A 62 9.77 -12.74 -3.50
CA ASP A 62 10.44 -11.45 -3.59
C ASP A 62 10.39 -10.68 -2.25
N LEU A 63 9.23 -10.72 -1.56
CA LEU A 63 9.12 -10.12 -0.22
C LEU A 63 10.04 -10.83 0.79
N LEU A 64 10.12 -12.16 0.76
CA LEU A 64 11.06 -12.91 1.63
C LEU A 64 12.51 -12.55 1.36
N LYS A 65 12.91 -12.42 0.09
CA LYS A 65 14.27 -11.98 -0.29
C LYS A 65 14.57 -10.55 0.17
N GLU A 66 13.63 -9.62 0.03
CA GLU A 66 13.82 -8.23 0.48
C GLU A 66 13.90 -8.15 2.02
N LEU A 67 13.06 -8.90 2.76
CA LEU A 67 13.15 -8.98 4.22
C LEU A 67 14.53 -9.51 4.66
N GLU A 68 15.03 -10.61 4.06
CA GLU A 68 16.32 -11.16 4.39
C GLU A 68 17.47 -10.21 4.04
N LYS A 69 17.40 -9.52 2.91
CA LYS A 69 18.38 -8.51 2.51
C LYS A 69 18.47 -7.36 3.53
N HIS A 70 17.31 -6.81 3.95
CA HIS A 70 17.27 -5.76 4.98
C HIS A 70 17.79 -6.26 6.31
N ARG A 71 17.44 -7.49 6.70
CA ARG A 71 17.96 -8.14 7.90
C ARG A 71 19.51 -8.19 7.90
N GLN A 72 20.10 -8.67 6.81
CA GLN A 72 21.57 -8.76 6.67
C GLN A 72 22.23 -7.39 6.72
N GLN A 73 21.65 -6.38 6.08
CA GLN A 73 22.16 -5.01 6.15
C GLN A 73 22.15 -4.48 7.59
N LEU A 74 21.06 -4.69 8.34
CA LEU A 74 20.95 -4.24 9.73
C LEU A 74 21.91 -4.99 10.67
N VAL A 75 22.05 -6.30 10.50
CA VAL A 75 23.03 -7.08 11.26
C VAL A 75 24.47 -6.56 11.05
N GLY A 76 24.79 -6.05 9.87
CA GLY A 76 26.08 -5.42 9.57
C GLY A 76 26.35 -4.13 10.36
N TYR A 77 25.35 -3.52 10.98
CA TYR A 77 25.50 -2.35 11.85
C TYR A 77 25.78 -2.70 13.32
N ARG A 78 25.75 -3.98 13.71
CA ARG A 78 26.04 -4.41 15.08
C ARG A 78 27.44 -3.99 15.48
N GLY A 79 27.56 -3.50 16.73
CA GLY A 79 28.83 -3.01 17.27
C GLY A 79 29.25 -1.62 16.78
N ASN A 80 28.42 -0.94 15.95
CA ASN A 80 28.68 0.44 15.56
C ASN A 80 28.26 1.38 16.71
N PRO A 81 29.16 2.16 17.30
CA PRO A 81 28.87 3.03 18.45
C PRO A 81 27.86 4.15 18.14
N SER A 82 27.59 4.43 16.85
CA SER A 82 26.59 5.42 16.42
C SER A 82 25.18 4.84 16.27
N VAL A 83 25.00 3.53 16.49
CA VAL A 83 23.70 2.84 16.33
C VAL A 83 23.27 2.28 17.68
N SER A 84 22.01 2.50 18.04
CA SER A 84 21.43 1.91 19.25
C SER A 84 21.17 0.41 19.03
N GLU A 85 21.86 -0.44 19.77
CA GLU A 85 21.67 -1.91 19.72
C GLU A 85 20.22 -2.29 20.04
N ALA A 86 19.59 -1.62 21.01
CA ALA A 86 18.19 -1.91 21.36
C ALA A 86 17.21 -1.60 20.21
N MET A 87 17.40 -0.48 19.50
CA MET A 87 16.59 -0.15 18.33
C MET A 87 16.86 -1.13 17.17
N LEU A 88 18.13 -1.53 17.02
CA LEU A 88 18.52 -2.49 15.99
C LEU A 88 17.88 -3.86 16.23
N ASP A 89 17.89 -4.32 17.48
CA ASP A 89 17.25 -5.58 17.89
C ASP A 89 15.73 -5.55 17.67
N ASP A 90 15.06 -4.44 17.98
CA ASP A 90 13.62 -4.28 17.72
C ASP A 90 13.31 -4.42 16.23
N VAL A 91 14.02 -3.68 15.39
CA VAL A 91 13.78 -3.70 13.93
C VAL A 91 14.10 -5.08 13.34
N ILE A 92 15.21 -5.70 13.72
CA ILE A 92 15.56 -7.06 13.29
C ILE A 92 14.49 -8.05 13.75
N GLY A 93 14.02 -7.96 14.99
CA GLY A 93 12.96 -8.81 15.53
C GLY A 93 11.64 -8.69 14.74
N ARG A 94 11.27 -7.48 14.31
CA ARG A 94 10.12 -7.26 13.45
C ARG A 94 10.28 -7.90 12.06
N ILE A 95 11.47 -7.80 11.48
CA ILE A 95 11.78 -8.43 10.18
C ILE A 95 11.73 -9.95 10.32
N ASP A 96 12.36 -10.52 11.35
CA ASP A 96 12.40 -11.97 11.59
C ASP A 96 10.97 -12.51 11.81
N GLY A 97 10.15 -11.80 12.58
CA GLY A 97 8.75 -12.15 12.80
C GLY A 97 7.92 -12.13 11.50
N ALA A 98 8.04 -11.08 10.71
CA ALA A 98 7.33 -10.96 9.42
C ALA A 98 7.80 -12.03 8.43
N HIS A 99 9.11 -12.27 8.34
CA HIS A 99 9.70 -13.31 7.50
C HIS A 99 9.19 -14.70 7.87
N ALA A 100 9.22 -15.04 9.16
CA ALA A 100 8.78 -16.35 9.65
C ALA A 100 7.30 -16.60 9.34
N ARG A 101 6.42 -15.61 9.64
CA ARG A 101 4.97 -15.72 9.36
C ARG A 101 4.68 -15.81 7.86
N LEU A 102 5.31 -14.97 7.04
CA LEU A 102 5.14 -15.01 5.59
C LEU A 102 5.64 -16.33 5.00
N ASN A 103 6.77 -16.85 5.49
CA ASN A 103 7.33 -18.12 5.02
C ASN A 103 6.41 -19.30 5.32
N GLN A 104 5.74 -19.30 6.48
CA GLN A 104 4.77 -20.34 6.88
C GLN A 104 3.47 -20.31 6.09
N LEU A 105 3.17 -19.20 5.39
CA LEU A 105 1.97 -19.10 4.56
C LEU A 105 2.00 -20.18 3.47
N ALA A 106 1.03 -21.09 3.48
CA ALA A 106 0.93 -22.14 2.46
C ALA A 106 0.45 -21.55 1.13
N GLY A 107 1.23 -21.72 0.08
CA GLY A 107 0.91 -21.24 -1.25
C GLY A 107 0.91 -19.73 -1.42
N LYS A 108 0.06 -19.23 -2.30
CA LYS A 108 -0.11 -17.79 -2.58
C LYS A 108 -1.05 -17.13 -1.58
N ALA A 109 -0.98 -15.81 -1.43
CA ALA A 109 -1.91 -15.07 -0.60
C ALA A 109 -3.37 -15.35 -1.03
N GLY A 110 -4.21 -15.68 -0.06
CA GLY A 110 -5.62 -16.03 -0.29
C GLY A 110 -5.86 -17.44 -0.85
N ALA A 111 -4.81 -18.27 -1.05
CA ALA A 111 -4.99 -19.64 -1.53
C ALA A 111 -5.91 -20.47 -0.60
N ALA A 112 -5.84 -20.25 0.71
CA ALA A 112 -6.71 -20.92 1.67
C ALA A 112 -8.21 -20.60 1.46
N LEU A 113 -8.54 -19.47 0.83
CA LEU A 113 -9.93 -19.06 0.57
C LEU A 113 -10.49 -19.66 -0.72
N THR A 114 -9.64 -20.16 -1.62
CA THR A 114 -10.09 -20.72 -2.91
C THR A 114 -10.91 -22.00 -2.76
N GLY A 115 -10.77 -22.72 -1.65
CA GLY A 115 -11.60 -23.86 -1.28
C GLY A 115 -12.95 -23.51 -0.68
N ASN A 116 -13.24 -22.24 -0.42
CA ASN A 116 -14.53 -21.80 0.09
C ASN A 116 -15.48 -21.52 -1.09
N GLU A 117 -16.35 -22.48 -1.40
CA GLU A 117 -17.28 -22.41 -2.54
C GLU A 117 -18.21 -21.20 -2.45
N TRP A 118 -18.64 -20.84 -1.21
CA TRP A 118 -19.49 -19.68 -0.99
C TRP A 118 -18.78 -18.37 -1.38
N LEU A 119 -17.54 -18.16 -0.91
CA LEU A 119 -16.74 -17.01 -1.31
C LEU A 119 -16.47 -16.98 -2.82
N MET A 120 -16.17 -18.14 -3.41
CA MET A 120 -15.88 -18.22 -4.85
C MET A 120 -17.12 -17.97 -5.71
N SER A 121 -18.31 -18.32 -5.22
CA SER A 121 -19.57 -17.99 -5.90
C SER A 121 -19.80 -16.47 -5.95
N ILE A 122 -19.54 -15.76 -4.86
CA ILE A 122 -19.62 -14.29 -4.81
C ILE A 122 -18.56 -13.67 -5.72
N ARG A 123 -17.29 -14.14 -5.61
CA ARG A 123 -16.18 -13.64 -6.42
C ARG A 123 -16.45 -13.71 -7.92
N SER A 124 -17.09 -14.78 -8.39
CA SER A 124 -17.40 -14.95 -9.81
C SER A 124 -18.45 -13.98 -10.34
N ARG A 125 -19.24 -13.38 -9.46
CA ARG A 125 -20.36 -12.51 -9.82
C ARG A 125 -20.22 -11.04 -9.39
N ILE A 126 -19.33 -10.75 -8.46
CA ILE A 126 -19.23 -9.40 -7.84
C ILE A 126 -18.84 -8.32 -8.86
N SER A 127 -18.16 -8.67 -9.95
CA SER A 127 -17.79 -7.78 -11.04
C SER A 127 -18.88 -7.63 -12.10
N ILE A 128 -19.95 -8.43 -12.03
CA ILE A 128 -21.09 -8.36 -12.96
C ILE A 128 -22.05 -7.28 -12.45
N PRO A 129 -22.45 -6.30 -13.27
CA PRO A 129 -23.43 -5.31 -12.84
C PRO A 129 -24.73 -5.96 -12.33
N GLY A 130 -25.08 -5.74 -11.04
CA GLY A 130 -26.22 -6.37 -10.39
C GLY A 130 -26.12 -7.87 -10.13
N GLY A 131 -24.97 -8.51 -10.40
CA GLY A 131 -24.79 -9.96 -10.31
C GLY A 131 -24.82 -10.55 -8.89
N THR A 132 -25.02 -9.72 -7.87
CA THR A 132 -25.11 -10.15 -6.46
C THR A 132 -26.50 -9.93 -5.87
N CYS A 133 -27.54 -9.77 -6.71
CA CYS A 133 -28.91 -9.69 -6.27
C CYS A 133 -29.38 -10.98 -5.59
N GLU A 134 -30.46 -10.86 -4.80
CA GLU A 134 -31.03 -11.97 -4.00
C GLU A 134 -31.43 -13.20 -4.84
N PHE A 135 -31.89 -12.99 -6.07
CA PHE A 135 -32.28 -14.08 -6.98
C PHE A 135 -31.08 -14.80 -7.62
N ASP A 136 -29.91 -14.13 -7.72
CA ASP A 136 -28.68 -14.74 -8.23
C ASP A 136 -27.87 -15.41 -7.12
N LEU A 137 -27.79 -14.78 -5.93
CA LEU A 137 -27.02 -15.21 -4.78
C LEU A 137 -27.84 -15.16 -3.48
N PRO A 138 -28.88 -16.00 -3.31
CA PRO A 138 -29.76 -15.94 -2.14
C PRO A 138 -29.02 -16.17 -0.81
N ALA A 139 -28.01 -17.05 -0.77
CA ALA A 139 -27.19 -17.29 0.42
C ALA A 139 -26.34 -16.07 0.80
N TYR A 140 -25.84 -15.32 -0.19
CA TYR A 140 -25.12 -14.08 0.04
C TYR A 140 -26.06 -12.98 0.53
N TYR A 141 -27.23 -12.85 -0.07
CA TYR A 141 -28.23 -11.91 0.40
C TYR A 141 -28.64 -12.18 1.86
N ALA A 142 -28.86 -13.45 2.23
CA ALA A 142 -29.14 -13.83 3.62
C ALA A 142 -28.00 -13.42 4.55
N TRP A 143 -26.74 -13.62 4.16
CA TRP A 143 -25.60 -13.18 4.94
C TRP A 143 -25.56 -11.65 5.14
N GLN A 144 -25.94 -10.87 4.13
CA GLN A 144 -26.02 -9.42 4.25
C GLN A 144 -27.06 -8.95 5.28
N GLN A 145 -28.09 -9.77 5.58
CA GLN A 145 -29.11 -9.48 6.60
C GLN A 145 -28.67 -9.85 8.03
N LEU A 146 -27.52 -10.52 8.20
CA LEU A 146 -26.99 -10.83 9.54
C LEU A 146 -26.61 -9.57 10.30
N GLU A 147 -26.55 -9.66 11.62
CA GLU A 147 -26.03 -8.60 12.49
C GLU A 147 -24.60 -8.20 12.10
N PRO A 148 -24.26 -6.89 12.18
CA PRO A 148 -22.94 -6.39 11.77
C PRO A 148 -21.77 -7.13 12.42
N GLY A 149 -21.86 -7.44 13.71
CA GLY A 149 -20.83 -8.16 14.45
C GLY A 149 -20.56 -9.55 13.89
N ARG A 150 -21.61 -10.25 13.43
CA ARG A 150 -21.47 -11.58 12.81
C ARG A 150 -20.75 -11.47 11.47
N ARG A 151 -21.18 -10.56 10.59
CA ARG A 151 -20.51 -10.34 9.30
C ARG A 151 -19.04 -9.92 9.45
N ARG A 152 -18.76 -9.08 10.46
CA ARG A 152 -17.39 -8.66 10.78
C ARG A 152 -16.52 -9.84 11.22
N ALA A 153 -17.05 -10.72 12.06
CA ALA A 153 -16.33 -11.92 12.50
C ALA A 153 -15.97 -12.83 11.32
N ASP A 154 -16.89 -13.04 10.38
CA ASP A 154 -16.65 -13.83 9.18
C ASP A 154 -15.57 -13.17 8.30
N LEU A 155 -15.63 -11.84 8.06
CA LEU A 155 -14.64 -11.10 7.30
C LEU A 155 -13.25 -11.20 7.93
N LEU A 156 -13.13 -10.99 9.25
CA LEU A 156 -11.86 -11.11 9.97
C LEU A 156 -11.28 -12.52 9.88
N GLN A 157 -12.11 -13.55 9.95
CA GLN A 157 -11.67 -14.93 9.76
C GLN A 157 -11.09 -15.17 8.36
N TRP A 158 -11.72 -14.63 7.31
CA TRP A 158 -11.21 -14.77 5.95
C TRP A 158 -9.93 -13.98 5.73
N VAL A 159 -9.84 -12.79 6.26
CA VAL A 159 -8.64 -11.93 6.15
C VAL A 159 -7.44 -12.52 6.90
N ALA A 160 -7.66 -13.24 8.00
CA ALA A 160 -6.58 -13.77 8.84
C ALA A 160 -5.52 -14.57 8.05
N SER A 161 -5.95 -15.30 7.00
CA SER A 161 -5.02 -16.06 6.14
C SER A 161 -4.09 -15.19 5.30
N MET A 162 -4.35 -13.88 5.18
CA MET A 162 -3.55 -12.93 4.39
C MET A 162 -2.76 -11.95 5.26
N MET A 163 -2.99 -11.93 6.57
CA MET A 163 -2.29 -11.03 7.48
C MET A 163 -0.76 -11.12 7.42
N PRO A 164 -0.14 -12.32 7.25
CA PRO A 164 1.32 -12.39 7.09
C PRO A 164 1.85 -11.59 5.90
N LEU A 165 1.07 -11.48 4.81
CA LEU A 165 1.42 -10.63 3.67
C LEU A 165 1.35 -9.15 4.07
N ALA A 166 0.26 -8.71 4.71
CA ALA A 166 0.10 -7.33 5.17
C ALA A 166 1.24 -6.89 6.11
N GLU A 167 1.61 -7.73 7.07
CA GLU A 167 2.70 -7.46 7.99
C GLU A 167 4.07 -7.32 7.30
N ALA A 168 4.37 -8.20 6.34
CA ALA A 168 5.59 -8.11 5.55
C ALA A 168 5.66 -6.80 4.73
N LEU A 169 4.54 -6.39 4.12
CA LEU A 169 4.43 -5.13 3.40
C LEU A 169 4.65 -3.93 4.32
N GLN A 170 4.01 -3.93 5.49
CA GLN A 170 4.16 -2.86 6.49
C GLN A 170 5.61 -2.69 6.95
N VAL A 171 6.32 -3.80 7.20
CA VAL A 171 7.74 -3.76 7.59
C VAL A 171 8.59 -3.20 6.46
N LEU A 172 8.46 -3.73 5.24
CA LEU A 172 9.29 -3.32 4.10
C LEU A 172 9.04 -1.87 3.67
N LEU A 173 7.78 -1.46 3.57
CA LEU A 173 7.44 -0.08 3.20
C LEU A 173 7.81 0.91 4.31
N GLY A 174 7.70 0.51 5.58
CA GLY A 174 8.18 1.30 6.72
C GLY A 174 9.68 1.56 6.62
N LEU A 175 10.49 0.52 6.47
CA LEU A 175 11.94 0.64 6.30
C LEU A 175 12.32 1.52 5.10
N LEU A 176 11.64 1.34 3.97
CA LEU A 176 11.88 2.15 2.78
C LEU A 176 11.57 3.63 3.03
N ARG A 177 10.46 3.93 3.71
CA ARG A 177 10.06 5.32 4.03
C ARG A 177 11.01 5.99 5.01
N ASP A 178 11.53 5.23 5.97
CA ASP A 178 12.47 5.71 6.98
C ASP A 178 13.89 5.93 6.42
N ALA A 179 14.22 5.33 5.26
CA ALA A 179 15.51 5.52 4.59
C ALA A 179 15.66 6.90 3.93
N GLY A 180 14.60 7.68 3.82
CA GLY A 180 14.60 9.01 3.18
C GLY A 180 14.53 10.14 4.19
N ALA A 181 15.29 11.22 3.95
CA ALA A 181 15.19 12.46 4.72
C ALA A 181 14.36 13.49 3.94
N PRO A 182 13.32 14.10 4.56
CA PRO A 182 12.53 15.14 3.91
C PRO A 182 13.31 16.45 3.80
N HIS A 183 13.17 17.14 2.68
CA HIS A 183 13.73 18.46 2.47
C HIS A 183 12.75 19.36 1.70
N LYS A 184 12.79 20.65 1.98
CA LYS A 184 11.94 21.65 1.33
C LYS A 184 12.54 22.05 -0.02
N VAL A 185 11.70 22.07 -1.03
CA VAL A 185 12.02 22.48 -2.39
C VAL A 185 10.97 23.45 -2.92
N VAL A 186 11.29 24.14 -4.02
CA VAL A 186 10.36 25.07 -4.69
C VAL A 186 10.15 24.62 -6.13
N ALA A 187 8.90 24.48 -6.51
CA ALA A 187 8.49 24.36 -7.91
C ALA A 187 8.40 25.78 -8.52
N VAL A 188 9.41 26.18 -9.25
CA VAL A 188 9.44 27.48 -9.92
C VAL A 188 8.51 27.47 -11.13
N GLY A 189 7.60 28.43 -11.21
CA GLY A 189 6.55 28.42 -12.23
C GLY A 189 5.71 27.12 -12.23
N GLY A 190 5.51 26.51 -11.06
CA GLY A 190 4.77 25.26 -10.90
C GLY A 190 5.54 24.00 -11.33
N GLN A 191 6.84 24.10 -11.64
CA GLN A 191 7.65 22.97 -12.09
C GLN A 191 8.90 22.80 -11.23
N PHE A 192 9.21 21.54 -10.93
CA PHE A 192 10.43 21.14 -10.25
C PHE A 192 11.07 19.97 -10.99
N SER A 193 12.38 20.01 -11.13
CA SER A 193 13.16 18.89 -11.66
C SER A 193 14.48 18.77 -10.89
N GLN A 194 14.89 17.52 -10.66
CA GLN A 194 16.14 17.22 -9.98
C GLN A 194 16.82 16.03 -10.64
N ALA A 195 18.10 16.20 -10.99
CA ALA A 195 18.96 15.09 -11.39
C ALA A 195 19.25 14.21 -10.18
N LEU A 196 19.21 12.89 -10.38
CA LEU A 196 19.52 11.91 -9.36
C LEU A 196 21.00 11.48 -9.46
N PRO A 197 21.72 11.34 -8.33
CA PRO A 197 23.10 10.91 -8.33
C PRO A 197 23.28 9.54 -9.00
N ALA A 198 24.29 9.44 -9.84
CA ALA A 198 24.68 8.14 -10.41
C ALA A 198 25.16 7.19 -9.29
N GLY A 199 24.74 5.93 -9.36
CA GLY A 199 25.13 4.89 -8.39
C GLY A 199 24.20 4.73 -7.18
N ARG A 200 23.22 5.62 -6.99
CA ARG A 200 22.16 5.43 -5.99
C ARG A 200 20.82 5.09 -6.67
N VAL A 201 20.20 4.00 -6.23
CA VAL A 201 18.93 3.55 -6.78
C VAL A 201 17.81 3.96 -5.81
N TYR A 202 17.02 4.94 -6.22
CA TYR A 202 15.83 5.32 -5.46
C TYR A 202 14.65 4.44 -5.84
N GLN A 203 13.87 4.05 -4.85
CA GLN A 203 12.74 3.14 -5.02
C GLN A 203 11.40 3.85 -4.84
N LEU A 204 11.36 4.91 -4.00
CA LEU A 204 10.16 5.66 -3.68
C LEU A 204 10.46 7.16 -3.60
N MET A 205 9.59 7.99 -4.18
CA MET A 205 9.56 9.43 -3.95
C MET A 205 8.30 9.79 -3.20
N ARG A 206 8.43 10.68 -2.20
CA ARG A 206 7.32 11.18 -1.41
C ARG A 206 7.26 12.69 -1.55
N VAL A 207 6.09 13.22 -1.87
CA VAL A 207 5.80 14.65 -2.03
C VAL A 207 4.74 15.02 -1.02
N ARG A 208 5.00 16.02 -0.17
CA ARG A 208 4.01 16.58 0.74
C ARG A 208 3.67 17.99 0.35
N LEU A 209 2.39 18.25 0.10
CA LEU A 209 1.81 19.54 -0.25
C LEU A 209 0.79 19.97 0.80
N SER A 210 0.70 21.29 1.05
CA SER A 210 -0.43 21.80 1.84
C SER A 210 -1.74 21.63 1.05
N GLY A 211 -2.77 21.07 1.70
CA GLY A 211 -4.10 20.94 1.12
C GLY A 211 -4.77 22.28 0.81
N GLU A 212 -4.37 23.36 1.51
CA GLU A 212 -4.88 24.71 1.26
C GLU A 212 -4.48 25.27 -0.11
N LEU A 213 -3.47 24.71 -0.75
CA LEU A 213 -3.01 25.14 -2.07
C LEU A 213 -3.93 24.69 -3.21
N GLU A 214 -4.75 23.66 -2.97
CA GLU A 214 -5.61 23.03 -3.98
C GLU A 214 -4.83 22.61 -5.24
N LEU A 215 -3.58 22.15 -5.04
CA LEU A 215 -2.70 21.69 -6.09
C LEU A 215 -2.50 20.19 -6.03
N VAL A 216 -2.42 19.59 -7.21
CA VAL A 216 -2.17 18.15 -7.40
C VAL A 216 -0.81 17.98 -8.07
N PRO A 217 0.12 17.19 -7.53
CA PRO A 217 1.40 16.93 -8.16
C PRO A 217 1.25 15.88 -9.27
N GLU A 218 1.60 16.23 -10.47
CA GLU A 218 1.86 15.28 -11.56
C GLU A 218 3.33 14.89 -11.47
N ILE A 219 3.57 13.63 -11.07
CA ILE A 219 4.92 13.14 -10.76
C ILE A 219 5.38 12.21 -11.87
N SER A 220 6.60 12.41 -12.34
CA SER A 220 7.31 11.49 -13.21
C SER A 220 8.74 11.32 -12.75
N GLY A 221 9.32 10.14 -12.98
CA GLY A 221 10.68 9.87 -12.57
C GLY A 221 11.25 8.63 -13.22
N HIS A 222 12.55 8.65 -13.38
CA HIS A 222 13.35 7.51 -13.77
C HIS A 222 14.68 7.56 -13.01
N ARG A 223 15.56 6.57 -13.24
CA ARG A 223 16.82 6.41 -12.47
C ARG A 223 17.78 7.63 -12.47
N LEU A 224 17.61 8.58 -13.39
CA LEU A 224 18.52 9.72 -13.56
C LEU A 224 17.88 11.06 -13.16
N MET A 225 16.55 11.16 -13.12
CA MET A 225 15.86 12.43 -12.93
C MET A 225 14.45 12.21 -12.36
N VAL A 226 14.03 13.14 -11.53
CA VAL A 226 12.64 13.28 -11.09
C VAL A 226 12.07 14.61 -11.53
N MET A 227 10.80 14.64 -11.83
CA MET A 227 10.04 15.83 -12.19
C MET A 227 8.73 15.85 -11.42
N VAL A 228 8.37 17.04 -10.93
CA VAL A 228 7.06 17.32 -10.32
C VAL A 228 6.49 18.54 -11.01
N ARG A 229 5.30 18.39 -11.58
CA ARG A 229 4.52 19.48 -12.13
C ARG A 229 3.29 19.68 -11.25
N LEU A 230 3.09 20.88 -10.76
CA LEU A 230 1.94 21.21 -9.93
C LEU A 230 0.77 21.62 -10.83
N MET A 231 -0.34 20.96 -10.66
CA MET A 231 -1.57 21.15 -11.44
C MET A 231 -2.67 21.66 -10.56
N ARG A 232 -3.52 22.53 -11.09
CA ARG A 232 -4.78 22.96 -10.45
C ARG A 232 -5.93 22.25 -11.13
N GLN A 233 -6.85 21.72 -10.35
CA GLN A 233 -8.08 21.15 -10.87
C GLN A 233 -9.12 22.26 -11.06
N GLU A 234 -9.60 22.41 -12.28
CA GLU A 234 -10.68 23.33 -12.64
C GLU A 234 -12.05 22.74 -12.26
N PRO A 235 -13.12 23.57 -12.16
CA PRO A 235 -14.47 23.07 -11.84
C PRO A 235 -15.01 22.03 -12.83
N ASP A 236 -14.53 22.02 -14.07
CA ASP A 236 -14.87 21.02 -15.10
C ASP A 236 -14.08 19.69 -14.96
N GLY A 237 -13.26 19.58 -13.91
CA GLY A 237 -12.42 18.43 -13.63
C GLY A 237 -11.08 18.38 -14.39
N ARG A 238 -10.81 19.32 -15.29
CA ARG A 238 -9.54 19.37 -16.03
C ARG A 238 -8.41 19.85 -15.14
N LEU A 239 -7.22 19.27 -15.36
CA LEU A 239 -6.01 19.71 -14.70
C LEU A 239 -5.29 20.73 -15.58
N ARG A 240 -4.97 21.92 -15.01
CA ARG A 240 -4.15 22.94 -15.67
C ARG A 240 -2.85 23.16 -14.91
N PRO A 241 -1.72 23.38 -15.61
CA PRO A 241 -0.46 23.68 -14.95
C PRO A 241 -0.58 24.96 -14.10
N SER A 242 -0.09 24.88 -12.85
CA SER A 242 0.14 26.08 -12.05
C SER A 242 1.36 26.82 -12.57
N THR A 243 1.32 28.14 -12.53
CA THR A 243 2.44 29.01 -12.89
C THR A 243 3.05 29.71 -11.67
N ALA A 244 2.50 29.44 -10.49
CA ALA A 244 2.99 30.05 -9.25
C ALA A 244 4.18 29.28 -8.68
N ASP A 245 5.15 30.02 -8.14
CA ASP A 245 6.22 29.43 -7.34
C ASP A 245 5.64 28.86 -6.05
N THR A 246 5.88 27.55 -5.84
CA THR A 246 5.21 26.81 -4.75
C THR A 246 6.21 25.94 -4.01
N GLY A 247 6.29 26.13 -2.69
CA GLY A 247 7.08 25.28 -1.80
C GLY A 247 6.38 23.98 -1.49
N PHE A 248 7.15 22.88 -1.47
CA PHE A 248 6.69 21.58 -1.01
C PHE A 248 7.83 20.77 -0.37
N GLU A 249 7.48 19.67 0.27
CA GLU A 249 8.47 18.78 0.88
C GLU A 249 8.66 17.57 -0.03
N LEU A 250 9.92 17.26 -0.32
CA LEU A 250 10.34 16.11 -1.12
C LEU A 250 11.17 15.15 -0.27
N THR A 251 10.90 13.86 -0.41
CA THR A 251 11.72 12.79 0.18
C THR A 251 12.02 11.75 -0.90
N LEU A 252 13.29 11.40 -1.06
CA LEU A 252 13.74 10.32 -1.93
C LEU A 252 14.24 9.16 -1.05
N CYS A 253 13.61 7.99 -1.22
CA CYS A 253 13.88 6.78 -0.45
C CYS A 253 14.58 5.73 -1.33
N SER A 254 15.65 5.11 -0.82
CA SER A 254 16.51 4.19 -1.58
C SER A 254 16.78 2.90 -0.82
#